data_f5d00f0539a11b86aad898d5e457edd1
#
_entry.id   f5d00f0539a11b86aad898d5e457edd1
#
_cell.length_a   1.000
_cell.length_b   1.000
_cell.length_c   1.000
_cell.angle_alpha   90.00
_cell.angle_beta   90.00
_cell.angle_gamma   90.00
#
_symmetry.space_group_name_H-M   'P 1'
#
loop_
_entity.id
_entity.type
_entity.pdbx_description
1 polymer ?
#
loop_
_entity_poly.entity_id
_entity_poly.type
_entity_poly.pdbx_seq_one_letter_code
_entity_poly.pdbx_strand_id
1 'polypeptide(L)' 'LKLRKALEGLSIGEKIILHANDPVAPLDVEHFCKTAGHDLLYINQKENYVEFLISKN' A
#
# COMPACT_ATOMS: atom_id res chain seq x y z
N LEU A 1 0.13 10.49 4.22
CA LEU A 1 0.15 9.47 3.17
C LEU A 1 -1.25 9.30 2.58
N LYS A 2 -1.39 9.50 1.29
CA LYS A 2 -2.70 9.41 0.61
C LYS A 2 -3.32 8.01 0.70
N LEU A 3 -2.50 7.01 0.93
CA LEU A 3 -2.93 5.62 1.07
C LEU A 3 -3.94 5.43 2.19
N ARG A 4 -3.77 6.11 3.32
CA ARG A 4 -4.71 6.04 4.44
C ARG A 4 -6.12 6.40 4.00
N LYS A 5 -6.25 7.52 3.27
CA LYS A 5 -7.55 8.01 2.83
C LYS A 5 -8.19 7.07 1.82
N ALA A 6 -7.40 6.50 0.92
CA ALA A 6 -7.90 5.54 -0.05
C ALA A 6 -8.43 4.27 0.63
N LEU A 7 -7.73 3.79 1.66
CA LEU A 7 -8.16 2.60 2.39
C LEU A 7 -9.40 2.85 3.24
N GLU A 8 -9.58 4.06 3.77
CA GLU A 8 -10.77 4.41 4.53
C GLU A 8 -12.05 4.25 3.73
N GLY A 9 -11.98 4.45 2.41
CA GLY A 9 -13.13 4.29 1.52
C GLY A 9 -13.43 2.87 1.11
N LEU A 10 -12.62 1.90 1.51
CA LEU A 10 -12.79 0.50 1.13
C LEU A 10 -13.51 -0.28 2.22
N SER A 11 -14.18 -1.36 1.80
CA SER A 11 -14.72 -2.36 2.71
C SER A 11 -13.64 -3.37 3.07
N ILE A 12 -13.81 -4.04 4.21
CA ILE A 12 -12.88 -5.09 4.64
C ILE A 12 -12.80 -6.16 3.55
N GLY A 13 -11.57 -6.54 3.21
CA GLY A 13 -11.30 -7.54 2.17
C GLY A 13 -11.11 -6.96 0.78
N GLU A 14 -11.50 -5.71 0.56
CA GLU A 14 -11.20 -5.05 -0.72
C GLU A 14 -9.72 -4.72 -0.84
N LYS A 15 -9.24 -4.69 -2.08
CA LYS A 15 -7.83 -4.50 -2.36
C LYS A 15 -7.60 -3.23 -3.16
N ILE A 16 -6.42 -2.66 -2.99
CA ILE A 16 -6.01 -1.47 -3.73
C ILE A 16 -4.60 -1.70 -4.29
N ILE A 17 -4.37 -1.19 -5.49
CA ILE A 17 -3.04 -1.16 -6.09
C ILE A 17 -2.51 0.26 -5.97
N LEU A 18 -1.33 0.39 -5.39
CA LEU A 18 -0.65 1.67 -5.24
C LEU A 18 0.62 1.66 -6.07
N HIS A 19 0.84 2.74 -6.82
CA HIS A 19 2.09 2.97 -7.53
C HIS A 19 2.81 4.16 -6.91
N ALA A 20 4.09 4.00 -6.62
CA ALA A 20 4.90 5.08 -6.05
C ALA A 20 6.31 5.04 -6.64
N ASN A 21 6.87 6.23 -6.86
CA ASN A 21 8.23 6.37 -7.36
C ASN A 21 9.19 6.99 -6.35
N ASP A 22 8.75 7.16 -5.12
CA ASP A 22 9.58 7.67 -4.03
C ASP A 22 10.50 6.56 -3.51
N PRO A 23 11.80 6.79 -3.35
CA PRO A 23 12.73 5.77 -2.85
C PRO A 23 12.38 5.21 -1.48
N VAL A 24 11.70 5.98 -0.64
CA VAL A 24 11.32 5.52 0.70
C VAL A 24 9.91 4.91 0.74
N ALA A 25 9.18 4.90 -0.38
CA ALA A 25 7.82 4.39 -0.40
C ALA A 25 7.69 2.95 0.09
N PRO A 26 8.57 2.00 -0.29
CA PRO A 26 8.46 0.63 0.22
C PRO A 26 8.48 0.55 1.74
N LEU A 27 9.36 1.30 2.38
CA LEU A 27 9.45 1.32 3.83
C LEU A 27 8.23 1.98 4.46
N ASP A 28 7.78 3.11 3.90
CA ASP A 28 6.63 3.84 4.41
C ASP A 28 5.34 3.02 4.28
N VAL A 29 5.13 2.37 3.14
CA VAL A 29 3.93 1.56 2.90
C VAL A 29 3.92 0.34 3.83
N GLU A 30 5.05 -0.34 3.98
CA GLU A 30 5.18 -1.47 4.87
C GLU A 30 4.86 -1.07 6.31
N HIS A 31 5.45 0.02 6.77
CA HIS A 31 5.23 0.53 8.11
C HIS A 31 3.77 0.91 8.33
N PHE A 32 3.17 1.62 7.37
CA PHE A 32 1.78 2.01 7.46
C PHE A 32 0.84 0.81 7.55
N CYS A 33 1.02 -0.18 6.68
CA CYS A 33 0.18 -1.37 6.67
C CYS A 33 0.29 -2.13 8.00
N LYS A 34 1.50 -2.26 8.54
CA LYS A 34 1.73 -2.93 9.80
C LYS A 34 1.07 -2.18 10.95
N THR A 35 1.21 -0.86 11.00
CA THR A 35 0.66 -0.04 12.08
C THR A 35 -0.86 0.03 12.03
N ALA A 36 -1.44 0.14 10.83
CA ALA A 36 -2.89 0.24 10.64
C ALA A 36 -3.59 -1.12 10.59
N GLY A 37 -2.84 -2.22 10.53
CA GLY A 37 -3.40 -3.56 10.51
C GLY A 37 -3.88 -4.04 9.16
N HIS A 38 -3.43 -3.40 8.07
CA HIS A 38 -3.77 -3.85 6.72
C HIS A 38 -2.75 -4.87 6.21
N ASP A 39 -3.14 -5.67 5.21
CA ASP A 39 -2.27 -6.69 4.64
C ASP A 39 -1.56 -6.16 3.40
N LEU A 40 -0.23 -6.12 3.44
CA LEU A 40 0.59 -5.85 2.27
C LEU A 40 0.84 -7.19 1.58
N LEU A 41 0.14 -7.44 0.47
CA LEU A 41 0.17 -8.74 -0.19
C LEU A 41 1.40 -8.93 -1.07
N TYR A 42 1.81 -7.87 -1.79
CA TYR A 42 3.07 -7.93 -2.52
C TYR A 42 3.63 -6.52 -2.76
N ILE A 43 4.93 -6.50 -3.02
CA ILE A 43 5.67 -5.33 -3.50
C ILE A 43 6.35 -5.77 -4.79
N ASN A 44 6.14 -5.05 -5.88
CA ASN A 44 6.70 -5.38 -7.18
C ASN A 44 7.45 -4.18 -7.76
N GLN A 45 8.77 -4.33 -7.86
CA GLN A 45 9.64 -3.28 -8.40
C GLN A 45 9.50 -3.23 -9.92
N LYS A 46 9.06 -2.10 -10.44
CA LYS A 46 9.00 -1.82 -11.87
C LYS A 46 10.16 -0.92 -12.28
N GLU A 47 10.25 -0.58 -13.56
CA GLU A 47 11.35 0.23 -14.08
C GLU A 47 11.36 1.63 -13.48
N ASN A 48 10.19 2.28 -13.42
CA ASN A 48 10.08 3.68 -12.97
C ASN A 48 9.25 3.87 -11.71
N TYR A 49 8.75 2.79 -11.10
CA TYR A 49 7.91 2.86 -9.92
C TYR A 49 7.89 1.52 -9.21
N VAL A 50 7.32 1.52 -8.01
CA VAL A 50 7.06 0.30 -7.25
C VAL A 50 5.56 0.12 -7.14
N GLU A 51 5.08 -1.09 -7.38
CA GLU A 51 3.68 -1.44 -7.27
C GLU A 51 3.43 -2.23 -5.98
N PHE A 52 2.39 -1.83 -5.26
CA PHE A 52 2.00 -2.48 -4.01
C PHE A 52 0.56 -2.97 -4.13
N LEU A 53 0.30 -4.17 -3.66
CA LEU A 53 -1.07 -4.67 -3.51
C LEU A 53 -1.39 -4.76 -2.02
N ILE A 54 -2.43 -4.06 -1.59
CA ILE A 54 -2.80 -3.95 -0.19
C ILE A 54 -4.26 -4.35 -0.04
N SER A 55 -4.52 -5.22 0.94
CA SER A 55 -5.88 -5.62 1.30
C SER A 55 -6.30 -4.91 2.57
N LYS A 56 -7.50 -4.35 2.57
CA LYS A 56 -8.04 -3.70 3.75
C LYS A 56 -8.50 -4.72 4.78
N ASN A 57 -8.10 -4.49 6.01
CA ASN A 57 -8.58 -5.25 7.17
C ASN A 57 -9.46 -4.42 8.08
#